data_10bdbf09ef39a947e2216358f010954b
#
_entry.id   10bdbf09ef39a947e2216358f010954b
#
_cell.length_a   1.000
_cell.length_b   1.000
_cell.length_c   1.000
_cell.angle_alpha   90.00
_cell.angle_beta   90.00
_cell.angle_gamma   90.00
#
_symmetry.space_group_name_H-M   'P 1'
#
loop_
_entity.id
_entity.type
_entity.pdbx_description
1 polymer ?
#
loop_
_entity_poly.entity_id
_entity_poly.type
_entity_poly.pdbx_seq_one_letter_code
_entity_poly.pdbx_strand_id
1 'polypeptide(L)'
;MKNKIIKRILMILSVCIPLVIIIYFIGVYIFKINNLILLELDKSQKVYILGTTHNEHFNRFSGYSLANVQSVINTINPDLILIETRQETINNYNVLDGPIDMIYSWVYAVENGIEVKGIDWWIPGNYNPGGTNKLRDDNIFENIISELKEYKNVLVICGFSHKNEQRDRFINKGFIELKISNKSSYFDSISENEFNYPRTMANEIEKKINFLSIELVKEINQNVTENKYLELWLNQMERLQNTLQIQLNEIIKPNKIYK
;
A
#
# COMPACT_ATOMS: atom_id res chain seq x y z
N MET A 1 49.88 -24.06 -5.54
CA MET A 1 49.21 -23.28 -4.45
C MET A 1 47.98 -22.50 -4.91
N LYS A 2 48.02 -21.69 -5.96
CA LYS A 2 46.87 -20.91 -6.47
C LYS A 2 45.59 -21.75 -6.69
N ASN A 3 45.66 -22.91 -7.34
CA ASN A 3 44.47 -23.74 -7.61
C ASN A 3 43.76 -24.30 -6.35
N LYS A 4 44.51 -24.55 -5.27
CA LYS A 4 43.88 -24.95 -4.00
C LYS A 4 43.11 -23.85 -3.29
N ILE A 5 43.65 -22.61 -3.39
CA ILE A 5 42.99 -21.42 -2.83
C ILE A 5 41.71 -21.11 -3.59
N ILE A 6 41.77 -21.10 -4.94
CA ILE A 6 40.60 -20.88 -5.81
C ILE A 6 39.49 -21.93 -5.51
N LYS A 7 39.82 -23.22 -5.41
CA LYS A 7 38.85 -24.25 -5.08
C LYS A 7 38.20 -24.05 -3.71
N ARG A 8 38.95 -23.58 -2.70
CA ARG A 8 38.40 -23.27 -1.36
C ARG A 8 37.47 -22.06 -1.42
N ILE A 9 37.84 -21.01 -2.14
CA ILE A 9 36.99 -19.82 -2.32
C ILE A 9 35.68 -20.19 -3.03
N LEU A 10 35.75 -20.94 -4.12
CA LEU A 10 34.58 -21.42 -4.85
C LEU A 10 33.67 -22.30 -3.98
N MET A 11 34.26 -23.17 -3.14
CA MET A 11 33.49 -23.99 -2.21
C MET A 11 32.82 -23.16 -1.12
N ILE A 12 33.47 -22.13 -0.60
CA ILE A 12 32.85 -21.20 0.37
C ILE A 12 31.70 -20.42 -0.30
N LEU A 13 31.93 -19.85 -1.50
CA LEU A 13 30.91 -19.11 -2.22
C LEU A 13 29.70 -19.98 -2.58
N SER A 14 29.94 -21.25 -2.95
CA SER A 14 28.84 -22.19 -3.28
C SER A 14 27.92 -22.52 -2.09
N VAL A 15 28.37 -22.31 -0.86
CA VAL A 15 27.57 -22.49 0.36
C VAL A 15 26.99 -21.14 0.84
N CYS A 16 27.82 -20.09 0.85
CA CYS A 16 27.41 -18.79 1.39
C CYS A 16 26.35 -18.10 0.53
N ILE A 17 26.46 -18.17 -0.81
CA ILE A 17 25.48 -17.52 -1.69
C ILE A 17 24.06 -18.10 -1.51
N PRO A 18 23.85 -19.43 -1.59
CA PRO A 18 22.53 -20.01 -1.32
C PRO A 18 22.00 -19.66 0.07
N LEU A 19 22.85 -19.67 1.09
CA LEU A 19 22.45 -19.34 2.45
C LEU A 19 21.95 -17.88 2.56
N VAL A 20 22.64 -16.93 1.96
CA VAL A 20 22.21 -15.52 1.92
C VAL A 20 20.88 -15.38 1.20
N ILE A 21 20.69 -16.08 0.09
CA ILE A 21 19.43 -16.08 -0.67
C ILE A 21 18.28 -16.64 0.20
N ILE A 22 18.52 -17.75 0.90
CA ILE A 22 17.50 -18.35 1.78
C ILE A 22 17.12 -17.37 2.92
N ILE A 23 18.12 -16.77 3.58
CA ILE A 23 17.90 -15.79 4.64
C ILE A 23 17.10 -14.59 4.12
N TYR A 24 17.43 -14.11 2.92
CA TYR A 24 16.70 -13.03 2.26
C TYR A 24 15.22 -13.39 2.07
N PHE A 25 14.90 -14.53 1.48
CA PHE A 25 13.50 -14.94 1.25
C PHE A 25 12.74 -15.20 2.55
N ILE A 26 13.39 -15.74 3.58
CA ILE A 26 12.79 -15.85 4.92
C ILE A 26 12.47 -14.47 5.48
N GLY A 27 13.39 -13.51 5.36
CA GLY A 27 13.18 -12.14 5.81
C GLY A 27 12.01 -11.46 5.11
N VAL A 28 11.93 -11.58 3.79
CA VAL A 28 10.82 -11.06 2.97
C VAL A 28 9.49 -11.70 3.36
N TYR A 29 9.47 -13.01 3.57
CA TYR A 29 8.26 -13.73 4.00
C TYR A 29 7.78 -13.26 5.37
N ILE A 30 8.68 -13.16 6.34
CA ILE A 30 8.39 -12.67 7.70
C ILE A 30 7.88 -11.22 7.63
N PHE A 31 8.50 -10.37 6.82
CA PHE A 31 8.05 -9.00 6.61
C PHE A 31 6.61 -8.96 6.11
N LYS A 32 6.30 -9.71 5.04
CA LYS A 32 4.97 -9.78 4.45
C LYS A 32 3.89 -10.13 5.48
N ILE A 33 4.05 -11.25 6.18
CA ILE A 33 3.04 -11.72 7.14
C ILE A 33 2.89 -10.81 8.36
N ASN A 34 3.94 -10.09 8.75
CA ASN A 34 3.88 -9.13 9.87
C ASN A 34 3.15 -7.83 9.52
N ASN A 35 2.82 -7.62 8.24
CA ASN A 35 2.09 -6.44 7.82
C ASN A 35 0.58 -6.55 7.97
N LEU A 36 0.04 -7.66 8.47
CA LEU A 36 -1.38 -7.79 8.82
C LEU A 36 -1.56 -7.80 10.34
N ILE A 37 -2.44 -6.93 10.84
CA ILE A 37 -2.83 -6.82 12.25
C ILE A 37 -4.34 -7.03 12.34
N LEU A 38 -4.82 -7.65 13.40
CA LEU A 38 -6.24 -7.77 13.74
C LEU A 38 -6.49 -7.14 15.10
N LEU A 39 -7.46 -6.24 15.13
CA LEU A 39 -7.94 -5.55 16.31
C LEU A 39 -9.43 -5.84 16.50
N GLU A 40 -9.88 -5.94 17.73
CA GLU A 40 -11.29 -6.22 18.07
C GLU A 40 -11.76 -5.29 19.18
N LEU A 41 -12.99 -4.77 19.01
CA LEU A 41 -13.70 -4.02 20.04
C LEU A 41 -14.94 -4.81 20.46
N ASP A 42 -15.04 -5.12 21.76
CA ASP A 42 -16.23 -5.73 22.40
C ASP A 42 -16.77 -7.01 21.72
N LYS A 43 -15.90 -7.78 21.05
CA LYS A 43 -16.23 -8.99 20.27
C LYS A 43 -17.24 -8.77 19.14
N SER A 44 -17.60 -7.53 18.85
CA SER A 44 -18.61 -7.19 17.85
C SER A 44 -18.04 -6.57 16.59
N GLN A 45 -16.87 -5.92 16.69
CA GLN A 45 -16.25 -5.19 15.59
C GLN A 45 -14.79 -5.60 15.42
N LYS A 46 -14.42 -5.99 14.21
CA LYS A 46 -13.07 -6.36 13.82
C LYS A 46 -12.50 -5.35 12.84
N VAL A 47 -11.28 -4.91 13.13
CA VAL A 47 -10.50 -4.04 12.25
C VAL A 47 -9.21 -4.75 11.90
N TYR A 48 -9.04 -5.03 10.63
CA TYR A 48 -7.77 -5.51 10.09
C TYR A 48 -6.99 -4.31 9.56
N ILE A 49 -5.70 -4.24 9.86
CA ILE A 49 -4.79 -3.24 9.29
C ILE A 49 -3.77 -3.96 8.44
N LEU A 50 -3.76 -3.68 7.14
CA LEU A 50 -2.79 -4.18 6.19
C LEU A 50 -1.79 -3.09 5.84
N GLY A 51 -0.54 -3.27 6.22
CA GLY A 51 0.57 -2.42 5.80
C GLY A 51 1.06 -2.83 4.41
N THR A 52 1.15 -1.89 3.49
CA THR A 52 1.59 -2.12 2.11
C THR A 52 2.91 -1.43 1.82
N THR A 53 3.53 -1.79 0.70
CA THR A 53 4.85 -1.28 0.28
C THR A 53 4.77 -0.38 -0.95
N HIS A 54 3.56 0.06 -1.30
CA HIS A 54 3.31 0.97 -2.41
C HIS A 54 3.92 0.48 -3.74
N ASN A 55 4.85 1.24 -4.30
CA ASN A 55 5.46 0.93 -5.59
C ASN A 55 6.28 -0.37 -5.60
N GLU A 56 6.73 -0.84 -4.43
CA GLU A 56 7.51 -2.08 -4.32
C GLU A 56 6.72 -3.34 -4.65
N HIS A 57 5.39 -3.28 -4.74
CA HIS A 57 4.56 -4.39 -5.20
C HIS A 57 4.87 -4.84 -6.64
N PHE A 58 5.52 -4.00 -7.44
CA PHE A 58 6.00 -4.31 -8.79
C PHE A 58 7.43 -4.85 -8.81
N ASN A 59 8.12 -4.81 -7.70
CA ASN A 59 9.46 -5.38 -7.58
C ASN A 59 9.36 -6.90 -7.42
N ARG A 60 9.86 -7.65 -8.39
CA ARG A 60 9.86 -9.13 -8.40
C ARG A 60 10.54 -9.76 -7.18
N PHE A 61 11.44 -9.03 -6.55
CA PHE A 61 12.18 -9.50 -5.38
C PHE A 61 11.51 -9.13 -4.05
N SER A 62 10.47 -8.30 -4.06
CA SER A 62 9.81 -7.89 -2.81
C SER A 62 9.10 -9.05 -2.12
N GLY A 63 8.67 -10.07 -2.88
CA GLY A 63 7.85 -11.19 -2.37
C GLY A 63 6.52 -10.76 -1.75
N TYR A 64 6.11 -9.51 -1.98
CA TYR A 64 4.86 -8.93 -1.56
C TYR A 64 4.22 -8.18 -2.73
N SER A 65 3.38 -8.87 -3.48
CA SER A 65 2.75 -8.38 -4.71
C SER A 65 1.31 -7.93 -4.49
N LEU A 66 0.70 -7.31 -5.51
CA LEU A 66 -0.74 -6.98 -5.49
C LEU A 66 -1.62 -8.24 -5.41
N ALA A 67 -1.16 -9.40 -5.90
CA ALA A 67 -1.85 -10.67 -5.68
C ALA A 67 -1.97 -11.02 -4.19
N ASN A 68 -0.96 -10.70 -3.38
CA ASN A 68 -1.05 -10.88 -1.94
C ASN A 68 -2.05 -9.91 -1.30
N VAL A 69 -2.14 -8.67 -1.77
CA VAL A 69 -3.16 -7.70 -1.32
C VAL A 69 -4.55 -8.23 -1.63
N GLN A 70 -4.77 -8.74 -2.85
CA GLN A 70 -6.02 -9.37 -3.25
C GLN A 70 -6.36 -10.59 -2.38
N SER A 71 -5.36 -11.44 -2.10
CA SER A 71 -5.52 -12.60 -1.22
C SER A 71 -6.02 -12.19 0.16
N VAL A 72 -5.47 -11.11 0.73
CA VAL A 72 -5.90 -10.59 2.03
C VAL A 72 -7.33 -10.08 1.96
N ILE A 73 -7.70 -9.29 0.95
CA ILE A 73 -9.07 -8.80 0.78
C ILE A 73 -10.05 -9.98 0.70
N ASN A 74 -9.77 -10.96 -0.13
CA ASN A 74 -10.64 -12.13 -0.32
C ASN A 74 -10.77 -12.98 0.95
N THR A 75 -9.66 -13.18 1.67
CA THR A 75 -9.66 -14.00 2.88
C THR A 75 -10.39 -13.32 4.04
N ILE A 76 -10.28 -12.00 4.17
CA ILE A 76 -10.99 -11.22 5.19
C ILE A 76 -12.47 -11.07 4.82
N ASN A 77 -12.76 -10.91 3.54
CA ASN A 77 -14.11 -10.59 3.03
C ASN A 77 -14.75 -9.43 3.83
N PRO A 78 -14.17 -8.21 3.76
CA PRO A 78 -14.59 -7.09 4.59
C PRO A 78 -15.91 -6.50 4.13
N ASP A 79 -16.67 -5.92 5.09
CA ASP A 79 -17.85 -5.10 4.80
C ASP A 79 -17.48 -3.73 4.23
N LEU A 80 -16.31 -3.22 4.67
CA LEU A 80 -15.75 -1.93 4.27
C LEU A 80 -14.23 -2.02 4.10
N ILE A 81 -13.71 -1.42 3.04
CA ILE A 81 -12.28 -1.18 2.85
C ILE A 81 -12.00 0.32 3.01
N LEU A 82 -11.03 0.65 3.86
CA LEU A 82 -10.53 2.00 4.07
C LEU A 82 -9.11 2.10 3.53
N ILE A 83 -8.86 3.02 2.60
CA ILE A 83 -7.58 3.11 1.90
C ILE A 83 -6.89 4.47 2.10
N GLU A 84 -5.56 4.47 2.07
CA GLU A 84 -4.73 5.67 2.17
C GLU A 84 -4.79 6.49 0.87
N THR A 85 -5.94 7.14 0.65
CA THR A 85 -6.18 8.15 -0.38
C THR A 85 -7.09 9.23 0.18
N ARG A 86 -6.99 10.48 -0.29
CA ARG A 86 -7.82 11.58 0.19
C ARG A 86 -9.25 11.44 -0.35
N GLN A 87 -10.22 11.32 0.56
CA GLN A 87 -11.64 11.31 0.17
C GLN A 87 -12.05 12.61 -0.54
N GLU A 88 -11.45 13.73 -0.13
CA GLU A 88 -11.68 15.03 -0.76
C GLU A 88 -11.26 15.04 -2.24
N THR A 89 -10.13 14.44 -2.59
CA THR A 89 -9.65 14.34 -3.99
C THR A 89 -10.59 13.49 -4.83
N ILE A 90 -11.12 12.42 -4.25
CA ILE A 90 -12.13 11.58 -4.93
C ILE A 90 -13.39 12.40 -5.20
N ASN A 91 -13.89 13.12 -4.20
CA ASN A 91 -15.13 13.88 -4.30
C ASN A 91 -15.03 15.06 -5.27
N ASN A 92 -13.91 15.78 -5.26
CA ASN A 92 -13.72 17.01 -6.03
C ASN A 92 -13.27 16.74 -7.48
N TYR A 93 -12.45 15.71 -7.70
CA TYR A 93 -11.79 15.49 -8.99
C TYR A 93 -12.09 14.10 -9.58
N ASN A 94 -12.77 13.22 -8.87
CA ASN A 94 -12.97 11.81 -9.26
C ASN A 94 -11.65 11.09 -9.56
N VAL A 95 -10.65 11.30 -8.68
CA VAL A 95 -9.28 10.78 -8.80
C VAL A 95 -8.84 10.13 -7.50
N LEU A 96 -8.16 8.99 -7.63
CA LEU A 96 -7.48 8.29 -6.54
C LEU A 96 -6.04 8.81 -6.45
N ASP A 97 -5.73 9.67 -5.49
CA ASP A 97 -4.40 10.26 -5.34
C ASP A 97 -3.42 9.43 -4.50
N GLY A 98 -3.90 8.36 -3.87
CA GLY A 98 -3.09 7.38 -3.14
C GLY A 98 -2.15 6.58 -4.04
N PRO A 99 -1.19 5.83 -3.46
CA PRO A 99 -0.27 4.95 -4.20
C PRO A 99 -0.98 3.88 -5.04
N ILE A 100 -0.22 3.17 -5.87
CA ILE A 100 -0.75 2.21 -6.85
C ILE A 100 -1.56 1.06 -6.20
N ASP A 101 -1.18 0.62 -5.03
CA ASP A 101 -1.86 -0.41 -4.24
C ASP A 101 -3.21 0.09 -3.69
N MET A 102 -3.34 1.40 -3.42
CA MET A 102 -4.60 2.02 -3.06
C MET A 102 -5.54 2.12 -4.27
N ILE A 103 -5.00 2.50 -5.44
CA ILE A 103 -5.75 2.47 -6.70
C ILE A 103 -6.25 1.05 -6.99
N TYR A 104 -5.36 0.06 -6.87
CA TYR A 104 -5.71 -1.34 -7.03
C TYR A 104 -6.85 -1.75 -6.07
N SER A 105 -6.68 -1.48 -4.77
CA SER A 105 -7.63 -1.88 -3.73
C SER A 105 -8.99 -1.24 -3.92
N TRP A 106 -9.03 0.04 -4.33
CA TRP A 106 -10.27 0.73 -4.67
C TRP A 106 -10.98 0.09 -5.84
N VAL A 107 -10.28 -0.06 -6.98
CA VAL A 107 -10.89 -0.60 -8.20
C VAL A 107 -11.37 -2.02 -7.97
N TYR A 108 -10.54 -2.84 -7.29
CA TYR A 108 -10.91 -4.20 -6.92
C TYR A 108 -12.17 -4.25 -6.04
N ALA A 109 -12.25 -3.39 -5.03
CA ALA A 109 -13.42 -3.30 -4.15
C ALA A 109 -14.68 -2.94 -4.94
N VAL A 110 -14.62 -1.90 -5.78
CA VAL A 110 -15.75 -1.44 -6.61
C VAL A 110 -16.22 -2.55 -7.57
N GLU A 111 -15.30 -3.22 -8.26
CA GLU A 111 -15.64 -4.31 -9.20
C GLU A 111 -16.25 -5.53 -8.49
N ASN A 112 -16.00 -5.71 -7.20
CA ASN A 112 -16.53 -6.81 -6.39
C ASN A 112 -17.69 -6.41 -5.45
N GLY A 113 -18.17 -5.16 -5.55
CA GLY A 113 -19.31 -4.69 -4.75
C GLY A 113 -19.01 -4.50 -3.26
N ILE A 114 -17.73 -4.33 -2.90
CA ILE A 114 -17.28 -4.03 -1.53
C ILE A 114 -17.28 -2.51 -1.37
N GLU A 115 -17.84 -2.00 -0.27
CA GLU A 115 -17.77 -0.58 0.02
C GLU A 115 -16.34 -0.15 0.30
N VAL A 116 -15.93 1.02 -0.27
CA VAL A 116 -14.57 1.52 -0.12
C VAL A 116 -14.57 3.04 0.05
N LYS A 117 -13.73 3.54 0.97
CA LYS A 117 -13.59 4.98 1.26
C LYS A 117 -12.13 5.35 1.44
N GLY A 118 -11.83 6.63 1.14
CA GLY A 118 -10.53 7.24 1.39
C GLY A 118 -10.42 7.74 2.83
N ILE A 119 -9.25 7.54 3.45
CA ILE A 119 -8.99 7.97 4.83
C ILE A 119 -7.80 8.90 4.99
N ASP A 120 -7.05 9.14 3.92
CA ASP A 120 -5.84 9.96 3.99
C ASP A 120 -6.15 11.45 4.19
N TRP A 121 -5.20 12.13 4.78
CA TRP A 121 -5.23 13.58 4.97
C TRP A 121 -3.83 14.16 4.85
N TRP A 122 -3.65 15.13 3.98
CA TRP A 122 -2.45 15.95 3.90
C TRP A 122 -2.72 17.22 3.10
N ILE A 123 -1.93 18.25 3.33
CA ILE A 123 -2.06 19.54 2.64
C ILE A 123 -0.99 19.59 1.54
N PRO A 124 -1.40 19.62 0.25
CA PRO A 124 -0.46 19.81 -0.85
C PRO A 124 0.37 21.09 -0.67
N GLY A 125 1.69 20.96 -0.91
CA GLY A 125 2.61 22.10 -0.72
C GLY A 125 3.09 22.31 0.71
N ASN A 126 2.47 21.70 1.71
CA ASN A 126 2.97 21.74 3.08
C ASN A 126 4.05 20.68 3.28
N TYR A 127 5.31 21.09 3.09
CA TYR A 127 6.44 20.22 3.28
C TYR A 127 7.03 20.39 4.69
N ASN A 128 6.60 19.56 5.63
CA ASN A 128 7.20 19.45 6.95
C ASN A 128 7.69 18.02 7.21
N PRO A 129 8.97 17.70 6.90
CA PRO A 129 9.48 16.33 6.97
C PRO A 129 9.48 15.72 8.39
N GLY A 130 9.37 16.53 9.44
CA GLY A 130 9.40 16.04 10.83
C GLY A 130 8.08 16.13 11.60
N GLY A 131 7.14 16.96 11.17
CA GLY A 131 5.93 17.27 11.94
C GLY A 131 4.60 16.85 11.31
N THR A 132 4.60 16.54 10.01
CA THR A 132 3.37 16.16 9.31
C THR A 132 2.93 14.73 9.60
N ASN A 133 3.84 13.83 9.91
CA ASN A 133 3.52 12.41 10.10
C ASN A 133 2.53 12.22 11.25
N LYS A 134 2.79 12.82 12.42
CA LYS A 134 1.87 12.67 13.57
C LYS A 134 0.50 13.28 13.28
N LEU A 135 0.44 14.49 12.75
CA LEU A 135 -0.82 15.17 12.43
C LEU A 135 -1.59 14.41 11.33
N ARG A 136 -0.89 13.92 10.30
CA ARG A 136 -1.48 13.08 9.25
C ARG A 136 -2.05 11.79 9.84
N ASP A 137 -1.28 11.10 10.69
CA ASP A 137 -1.72 9.86 11.34
C ASP A 137 -2.91 10.07 12.28
N ASP A 138 -2.95 11.20 13.00
CA ASP A 138 -4.08 11.56 13.84
C ASP A 138 -5.35 11.79 12.98
N ASN A 139 -5.24 12.51 11.86
CA ASN A 139 -6.37 12.70 10.94
C ASN A 139 -6.81 11.40 10.25
N ILE A 140 -5.87 10.57 9.80
CA ILE A 140 -6.18 9.24 9.25
C ILE A 140 -6.98 8.44 10.28
N PHE A 141 -6.55 8.44 11.54
CA PHE A 141 -7.24 7.71 12.60
C PHE A 141 -8.66 8.22 12.84
N GLU A 142 -8.86 9.54 12.93
CA GLU A 142 -10.19 10.12 13.10
C GLU A 142 -11.10 9.80 11.90
N ASN A 143 -10.57 9.82 10.67
CA ASN A 143 -11.30 9.40 9.49
C ASN A 143 -11.71 7.92 9.58
N ILE A 144 -10.79 7.03 9.99
CA ILE A 144 -11.12 5.62 10.21
C ILE A 144 -12.24 5.48 11.25
N ILE A 145 -12.11 6.09 12.42
CA ILE A 145 -13.09 5.98 13.52
C ILE A 145 -14.47 6.48 13.11
N SER A 146 -14.54 7.54 12.29
CA SER A 146 -15.81 8.08 11.81
C SER A 146 -16.59 7.08 10.96
N GLU A 147 -15.88 6.22 10.22
CA GLU A 147 -16.45 5.23 9.31
C GLU A 147 -16.78 3.88 9.98
N LEU A 148 -16.22 3.59 11.16
CA LEU A 148 -16.40 2.27 11.79
C LEU A 148 -17.82 2.02 12.30
N LYS A 149 -18.65 3.04 12.51
CA LYS A 149 -19.90 2.95 13.28
C LYS A 149 -20.91 1.93 12.76
N GLU A 150 -20.90 1.63 11.48
CA GLU A 150 -21.91 0.80 10.81
C GLU A 150 -21.39 -0.57 10.36
N TYR A 151 -20.08 -0.82 10.46
CA TYR A 151 -19.43 -2.00 9.90
C TYR A 151 -18.85 -2.90 10.99
N LYS A 152 -18.95 -4.21 10.77
CA LYS A 152 -18.46 -5.22 11.70
C LYS A 152 -17.08 -5.75 11.34
N ASN A 153 -16.76 -5.78 10.05
CA ASN A 153 -15.53 -6.36 9.52
C ASN A 153 -14.87 -5.35 8.56
N VAL A 154 -13.94 -4.59 9.07
CA VAL A 154 -13.30 -3.48 8.34
C VAL A 154 -11.85 -3.82 8.01
N LEU A 155 -11.43 -3.56 6.78
CA LEU A 155 -10.05 -3.65 6.35
C LEU A 155 -9.48 -2.25 6.07
N VAL A 156 -8.50 -1.83 6.84
CA VAL A 156 -7.72 -0.62 6.61
C VAL A 156 -6.46 -1.00 5.81
N ILE A 157 -6.24 -0.37 4.66
CA ILE A 157 -5.04 -0.57 3.84
C ILE A 157 -4.27 0.76 3.81
N CYS A 158 -3.05 0.75 4.34
CA CYS A 158 -2.17 1.92 4.39
C CYS A 158 -0.71 1.52 4.20
N GLY A 159 0.18 2.48 3.94
CA GLY A 159 1.62 2.23 3.93
C GLY A 159 2.09 1.61 5.24
N PHE A 160 3.08 0.72 5.15
CA PHE A 160 3.58 -0.02 6.33
C PHE A 160 4.07 0.92 7.45
N SER A 161 4.48 2.15 7.13
CA SER A 161 4.88 3.18 8.10
C SER A 161 3.74 3.63 9.00
N HIS A 162 2.51 3.69 8.47
CA HIS A 162 1.31 4.10 9.20
C HIS A 162 0.70 2.95 10.02
N LYS A 163 0.94 1.70 9.64
CA LYS A 163 0.31 0.52 10.25
C LYS A 163 0.44 0.47 11.77
N ASN A 164 1.65 0.62 12.30
CA ASN A 164 1.89 0.56 13.74
C ASN A 164 1.34 1.78 14.47
N GLU A 165 1.44 2.94 13.85
CA GLU A 165 0.86 4.18 14.35
C GLU A 165 -0.65 4.08 14.51
N GLN A 166 -1.34 3.53 13.52
CA GLN A 166 -2.78 3.29 13.60
C GLN A 166 -3.12 2.23 14.64
N ARG A 167 -2.38 1.09 14.67
CA ARG A 167 -2.56 0.06 15.70
C ARG A 167 -2.53 0.66 17.12
N ASP A 168 -1.53 1.46 17.42
CA ASP A 168 -1.33 2.00 18.76
C ASP A 168 -2.47 2.97 19.14
N ARG A 169 -3.00 3.73 18.17
CA ARG A 169 -4.18 4.58 18.38
C ARG A 169 -5.44 3.76 18.66
N PHE A 170 -5.64 2.65 17.96
CA PHE A 170 -6.74 1.73 18.24
C PHE A 170 -6.65 1.13 19.64
N ILE A 171 -5.47 0.68 20.06
CA ILE A 171 -5.25 0.15 21.42
C ILE A 171 -5.56 1.22 22.46
N ASN A 172 -5.15 2.46 22.25
CA ASN A 172 -5.46 3.58 23.14
C ASN A 172 -6.98 3.91 23.20
N LYS A 173 -7.75 3.52 22.19
CA LYS A 173 -9.23 3.62 22.16
C LYS A 173 -9.94 2.41 22.75
N GLY A 174 -9.22 1.44 23.27
CA GLY A 174 -9.78 0.26 23.92
C GLY A 174 -9.94 -0.98 23.04
N PHE A 175 -9.43 -0.96 21.80
CA PHE A 175 -9.33 -2.16 20.98
C PHE A 175 -8.26 -3.10 21.52
N ILE A 176 -8.47 -4.39 21.36
CA ILE A 176 -7.53 -5.44 21.76
C ILE A 176 -6.93 -6.05 20.49
N GLU A 177 -5.59 -6.09 20.43
CA GLU A 177 -4.90 -6.80 19.35
C GLU A 177 -5.03 -8.31 19.54
N LEU A 178 -5.56 -8.98 18.53
CA LEU A 178 -5.73 -10.42 18.52
C LEU A 178 -4.64 -11.11 17.70
N LYS A 179 -4.20 -12.27 18.19
CA LYS A 179 -3.28 -13.12 17.45
C LYS A 179 -4.01 -13.77 16.27
N ILE A 180 -3.58 -13.50 15.06
CA ILE A 180 -4.04 -14.22 13.86
C ILE A 180 -3.32 -15.57 13.80
N SER A 181 -4.07 -16.66 13.91
CA SER A 181 -3.55 -17.99 13.66
C SER A 181 -3.37 -18.19 12.15
N ASN A 182 -2.22 -18.69 11.71
CA ASN A 182 -1.92 -18.96 10.30
C ASN A 182 -2.02 -17.69 9.39
N LYS A 183 -1.31 -16.62 9.78
CA LYS A 183 -1.27 -15.37 8.98
C LYS A 183 -0.91 -15.57 7.50
N SER A 184 -0.08 -16.57 7.19
CA SER A 184 0.34 -16.84 5.82
C SER A 184 -0.82 -17.14 4.88
N SER A 185 -1.86 -17.84 5.36
CA SER A 185 -3.01 -18.18 4.52
C SER A 185 -3.78 -16.96 4.01
N TYR A 186 -3.64 -15.80 4.67
CA TYR A 186 -4.23 -14.55 4.19
C TYR A 186 -3.53 -14.02 2.93
N PHE A 187 -2.26 -14.32 2.73
CA PHE A 187 -1.45 -13.76 1.65
C PHE A 187 -1.31 -14.68 0.43
N ASP A 188 -1.65 -15.95 0.57
CA ASP A 188 -1.30 -16.98 -0.40
C ASP A 188 -2.53 -17.68 -1.00
N SER A 189 -3.74 -17.08 -0.89
CA SER A 189 -4.98 -17.63 -1.46
C SER A 189 -5.08 -17.45 -2.98
N ILE A 190 -4.28 -16.55 -3.56
CA ILE A 190 -4.21 -16.30 -5.01
C ILE A 190 -2.76 -16.42 -5.45
N SER A 191 -2.50 -17.26 -6.42
CA SER A 191 -1.19 -17.37 -7.06
C SER A 191 -0.95 -16.20 -8.03
N GLU A 192 0.32 -15.85 -8.28
CA GLU A 192 0.67 -14.81 -9.27
C GLU A 192 0.18 -15.14 -10.69
N ASN A 193 0.01 -16.43 -11.01
CA ASN A 193 -0.49 -16.86 -12.31
C ASN A 193 -2.02 -16.69 -12.46
N GLU A 194 -2.75 -16.66 -11.35
CA GLU A 194 -4.20 -16.43 -11.31
C GLU A 194 -4.55 -14.95 -11.12
N PHE A 195 -3.56 -14.14 -10.74
CA PHE A 195 -3.76 -12.72 -10.53
C PHE A 195 -3.98 -11.99 -11.86
N ASN A 196 -5.04 -11.17 -11.87
CA ASN A 196 -5.35 -10.27 -12.98
C ASN A 196 -5.57 -8.86 -12.43
N TYR A 197 -5.11 -7.86 -13.16
CA TYR A 197 -5.42 -6.48 -12.83
C TYR A 197 -6.91 -6.19 -13.09
N PRO A 198 -7.57 -5.39 -12.22
CA PRO A 198 -8.93 -4.91 -12.47
C PRO A 198 -9.03 -4.17 -13.81
N ARG A 199 -10.18 -4.27 -14.48
CA ARG A 199 -10.35 -3.75 -15.85
C ARG A 199 -10.19 -2.24 -15.95
N THR A 200 -10.65 -1.52 -14.95
CA THR A 200 -10.64 -0.06 -14.96
C THR A 200 -9.37 0.55 -14.34
N MET A 201 -8.45 -0.28 -13.82
CA MET A 201 -7.25 0.18 -13.12
C MET A 201 -6.36 1.09 -13.98
N ALA A 202 -6.19 0.76 -15.27
CA ALA A 202 -5.41 1.59 -16.19
C ALA A 202 -5.98 3.01 -16.30
N ASN A 203 -7.31 3.14 -16.44
CA ASN A 203 -7.98 4.43 -16.52
C ASN A 203 -7.80 5.27 -15.24
N GLU A 204 -7.85 4.63 -14.06
CA GLU A 204 -7.65 5.34 -12.80
C GLU A 204 -6.20 5.84 -12.65
N ILE A 205 -5.23 5.09 -13.15
CA ILE A 205 -3.82 5.53 -13.20
C ILE A 205 -3.66 6.72 -14.16
N GLU A 206 -4.27 6.69 -15.33
CA GLU A 206 -4.25 7.80 -16.29
C GLU A 206 -4.89 9.08 -15.71
N LYS A 207 -6.04 8.95 -15.03
CA LYS A 207 -6.66 10.06 -14.31
C LYS A 207 -5.71 10.66 -13.28
N LYS A 208 -5.02 9.82 -12.51
CA LYS A 208 -4.05 10.28 -11.52
C LYS A 208 -2.86 10.99 -12.16
N ILE A 209 -2.30 10.47 -13.25
CA ILE A 209 -1.20 11.12 -13.98
C ILE A 209 -1.63 12.52 -14.42
N ASN A 210 -2.83 12.67 -14.97
CA ASN A 210 -3.39 13.96 -15.39
C ASN A 210 -3.61 14.90 -14.20
N PHE A 211 -4.16 14.39 -13.09
CA PHE A 211 -4.35 15.18 -11.86
C PHE A 211 -3.03 15.72 -11.32
N LEU A 212 -1.99 14.90 -11.25
CA LEU A 212 -0.66 15.29 -10.80
C LEU A 212 -0.08 16.41 -11.68
N SER A 213 -0.36 16.40 -12.97
CA SER A 213 0.17 17.37 -13.93
C SER A 213 -0.52 18.74 -13.85
N ILE A 214 -1.76 18.79 -13.46
CA ILE A 214 -2.61 19.98 -13.59
C ILE A 214 -3.11 20.45 -12.22
N GLU A 215 -3.97 19.67 -11.58
CA GLU A 215 -4.72 20.15 -10.42
C GLU A 215 -3.84 20.17 -9.16
N LEU A 216 -3.05 19.14 -8.93
CA LEU A 216 -2.16 19.09 -7.77
C LEU A 216 -1.07 20.16 -7.84
N VAL A 217 -0.57 20.48 -9.04
CA VAL A 217 0.36 21.61 -9.22
C VAL A 217 -0.28 22.94 -8.82
N LYS A 218 -1.56 23.14 -9.14
CA LYS A 218 -2.29 24.33 -8.69
C LYS A 218 -2.43 24.40 -7.17
N GLU A 219 -2.82 23.28 -6.53
CA GLU A 219 -2.94 23.17 -5.08
C GLU A 219 -1.60 23.46 -4.37
N ILE A 220 -0.50 22.90 -4.89
CA ILE A 220 0.84 23.12 -4.36
C ILE A 220 1.23 24.59 -4.46
N ASN A 221 1.03 25.22 -5.62
CA ASN A 221 1.35 26.63 -5.84
C ASN A 221 0.57 27.58 -4.91
N GLN A 222 -0.64 27.20 -4.51
CA GLN A 222 -1.44 28.00 -3.56
C GLN A 222 -0.95 27.89 -2.12
N ASN A 223 -0.33 26.77 -1.74
CA ASN A 223 0.05 26.48 -0.35
C ASN A 223 1.54 26.65 -0.06
N VAL A 224 2.42 26.64 -1.09
CA VAL A 224 3.86 26.78 -0.89
C VAL A 224 4.24 28.24 -0.72
N THR A 225 4.88 28.55 0.41
CA THR A 225 5.35 29.90 0.74
C THR A 225 6.82 30.13 0.38
N GLU A 226 7.61 29.08 0.15
CA GLU A 226 9.04 29.16 -0.15
C GLU A 226 9.39 28.39 -1.42
N ASN A 227 10.06 29.03 -2.36
CA ASN A 227 10.45 28.44 -3.66
C ASN A 227 11.19 27.12 -3.56
N LYS A 228 12.05 26.92 -2.54
CA LYS A 228 12.77 25.66 -2.34
C LYS A 228 11.84 24.45 -2.13
N TYR A 229 10.70 24.67 -1.44
CA TYR A 229 9.71 23.61 -1.23
C TYR A 229 8.91 23.35 -2.49
N LEU A 230 8.64 24.41 -3.30
CA LEU A 230 8.01 24.25 -4.60
C LEU A 230 8.84 23.33 -5.51
N GLU A 231 10.14 23.57 -5.63
CA GLU A 231 11.03 22.74 -6.45
C GLU A 231 11.06 21.28 -5.97
N LEU A 232 11.09 21.05 -4.65
CA LEU A 232 11.04 19.72 -4.08
C LEU A 232 9.75 18.99 -4.44
N TRP A 233 8.60 19.67 -4.34
CA TRP A 233 7.31 19.12 -4.71
C TRP A 233 7.21 18.80 -6.20
N LEU A 234 7.62 19.73 -7.07
CA LEU A 234 7.60 19.52 -8.52
C LEU A 234 8.48 18.33 -8.92
N ASN A 235 9.69 18.23 -8.38
CA ASN A 235 10.58 17.09 -8.60
C ASN A 235 9.96 15.76 -8.11
N GLN A 236 9.25 15.78 -7.00
CA GLN A 236 8.57 14.60 -6.49
C GLN A 236 7.40 14.20 -7.39
N MET A 237 6.62 15.16 -7.89
CA MET A 237 5.51 14.91 -8.81
C MET A 237 6.00 14.32 -10.14
N GLU A 238 7.07 14.84 -10.71
CA GLU A 238 7.68 14.30 -11.92
C GLU A 238 8.14 12.83 -11.73
N ARG A 239 8.81 12.54 -10.62
CA ARG A 239 9.21 11.15 -10.30
C ARG A 239 8.01 10.23 -10.15
N LEU A 240 6.94 10.70 -9.50
CA LEU A 240 5.73 9.92 -9.31
C LEU A 240 5.03 9.65 -10.64
N GLN A 241 4.93 10.65 -11.52
CA GLN A 241 4.36 10.50 -12.86
C GLN A 241 5.14 9.47 -13.69
N ASN A 242 6.47 9.56 -13.69
CA ASN A 242 7.33 8.60 -14.39
C ASN A 242 7.15 7.18 -13.83
N THR A 243 7.04 7.03 -12.52
CA THR A 243 6.78 5.73 -11.88
C THR A 243 5.41 5.18 -12.30
N LEU A 244 4.37 5.99 -12.25
CA LEU A 244 3.02 5.60 -12.66
C LEU A 244 2.95 5.22 -14.14
N GLN A 245 3.67 5.93 -15.01
CA GLN A 245 3.74 5.59 -16.44
C GLN A 245 4.42 4.24 -16.67
N ILE A 246 5.47 3.92 -15.93
CA ILE A 246 6.11 2.60 -15.98
C ILE A 246 5.13 1.52 -15.52
N GLN A 247 4.43 1.74 -14.41
CA GLN A 247 3.45 0.81 -13.86
C GLN A 247 2.27 0.60 -14.82
N LEU A 248 1.77 1.67 -15.41
CA LEU A 248 0.72 1.61 -16.44
C LEU A 248 1.16 0.73 -17.63
N ASN A 249 2.38 0.93 -18.12
CA ASN A 249 2.91 0.13 -19.22
C ASN A 249 3.03 -1.37 -18.84
N GLU A 250 3.33 -1.70 -17.58
CA GLU A 250 3.33 -3.10 -17.10
C GLU A 250 1.92 -3.70 -17.05
N ILE A 251 0.91 -2.91 -16.69
CA ILE A 251 -0.47 -3.34 -16.57
C ILE A 251 -1.10 -3.61 -17.96
N ILE A 252 -0.83 -2.74 -18.96
CA ILE A 252 -1.42 -2.85 -20.30
C ILE A 252 -0.66 -3.82 -21.24
N LYS A 253 0.40 -4.48 -20.81
CA LYS A 253 1.11 -5.46 -21.66
C LYS A 253 0.18 -6.62 -22.07
N PRO A 254 0.16 -6.98 -23.38
CA PRO A 254 -0.79 -7.96 -23.95
C PRO A 254 -0.83 -9.35 -23.30
N ASN A 255 0.25 -9.76 -22.64
CA ASN A 255 0.37 -11.08 -22.01
C ASN A 255 -0.23 -11.16 -20.58
N LYS A 256 -0.75 -10.05 -20.05
CA LYS A 256 -1.45 -9.99 -18.76
C LYS A 256 -2.90 -9.50 -18.89
N ILE A 257 -3.38 -9.35 -20.13
CA ILE A 257 -4.73 -8.87 -20.41
C ILE A 257 -5.70 -10.05 -20.36
N TYR A 258 -6.49 -10.08 -19.33
CA TYR A 258 -7.89 -10.49 -19.31
C TYR A 258 -8.24 -11.85 -19.94
N LYS A 259 -8.17 -12.91 -19.21
CA LYS A 259 -9.05 -14.04 -19.46
C LYS A 259 -10.31 -13.95 -18.59
#